data_b1b9dbb6bfb2e4fea1f7a6017e95d630
#
_entry.id   b1b9dbb6bfb2e4fea1f7a6017e95d630
#
_cell.length_a   1.000
_cell.length_b   1.000
_cell.length_c   1.000
_cell.angle_alpha   90.00
_cell.angle_beta   90.00
_cell.angle_gamma   90.00
#
_symmetry.space_group_name_H-M   'P 1'
#
loop_
_entity.id
_entity.type
_entity.pdbx_description
1 polymer ?
#
loop_
_entity_poly.entity_id
_entity_poly.type
_entity_poly.pdbx_seq_one_letter_code
_entity_poly.pdbx_strand_id
1 'polypeptide(L)'
;MADRFWIKIHHSKVGETILAVCDEDLLGKRLKLNESCSIEVSKSFYGGILIASDDLDKYLKQATIVNMLGEKAISYAVRKGFIIEKAVIKVGGIPHIQLYL
;
A
#
# COMPACT_ATOMS: atom_id res chain seq x y z
N MET A 1 -15.92 -12.59 -3.05
CA MET A 1 -15.33 -11.74 -4.08
C MET A 1 -13.94 -11.30 -3.62
N ALA A 2 -13.00 -11.22 -4.56
CA ALA A 2 -11.66 -10.76 -4.24
C ALA A 2 -11.65 -9.26 -3.96
N ASP A 3 -10.83 -8.84 -3.01
CA ASP A 3 -10.58 -7.43 -2.79
C ASP A 3 -9.80 -6.86 -3.97
N ARG A 4 -9.89 -5.55 -4.16
CA ARG A 4 -9.16 -4.84 -5.20
C ARG A 4 -8.29 -3.77 -4.56
N PHE A 5 -7.13 -3.56 -5.16
CA PHE A 5 -6.16 -2.57 -4.68
C PHE A 5 -5.72 -1.66 -5.80
N TRP A 6 -5.52 -0.39 -5.50
CA TRP A 6 -4.79 0.50 -6.37
C TRP A 6 -3.31 0.21 -6.23
N ILE A 7 -2.61 0.08 -7.35
CA ILE A 7 -1.16 -0.04 -7.34
C ILE A 7 -0.54 0.95 -8.31
N LYS A 8 0.66 1.38 -7.97
CA LYS A 8 1.48 2.19 -8.86
C LYS A 8 2.94 1.84 -8.66
N ILE A 9 3.66 1.71 -9.77
CA ILE A 9 5.08 1.41 -9.74
C ILE A 9 5.85 2.70 -10.00
N HIS A 10 6.80 3.00 -9.12
CA HIS A 10 7.69 4.13 -9.25
C HIS A 10 9.12 3.63 -9.37
N HIS A 11 9.89 4.21 -10.28
CA HIS A 11 11.30 3.88 -10.44
C HIS A 11 12.13 5.06 -9.95
N SER A 12 13.05 4.79 -9.02
CA SER A 12 13.96 5.81 -8.52
C SER A 12 15.20 5.91 -9.40
N LYS A 13 15.91 7.04 -9.28
CA LYS A 13 17.15 7.26 -10.03
C LYS A 13 18.27 6.31 -9.62
N VAL A 14 18.18 5.72 -8.43
CA VAL A 14 19.21 4.80 -7.91
C VAL A 14 18.87 3.34 -8.14
N GLY A 15 17.90 3.06 -9.01
CA GLY A 15 17.56 1.68 -9.39
C GLY A 15 16.54 0.98 -8.52
N GLU A 16 15.88 1.68 -7.62
CA GLU A 16 14.83 1.09 -6.80
C GLU A 16 13.52 1.00 -7.58
N THR A 17 12.79 -0.09 -7.37
CA THR A 17 11.43 -0.26 -7.87
C THR A 17 10.48 -0.23 -6.68
N ILE A 18 9.69 0.84 -6.60
CA ILE A 18 8.79 1.08 -5.48
C ILE A 18 7.38 0.72 -5.91
N LEU A 19 6.76 -0.21 -5.20
CA LEU A 19 5.38 -0.57 -5.41
C LEU A 19 4.53 0.09 -4.33
N ALA A 20 3.62 0.96 -4.74
CA ALA A 20 2.66 1.59 -3.86
C ALA A 20 1.33 0.84 -3.98
N VAL A 21 0.76 0.43 -2.86
CA VAL A 21 -0.48 -0.35 -2.79
C VAL A 21 -1.42 0.28 -1.78
N CYS A 22 -2.68 0.50 -2.16
CA CYS A 22 -3.69 0.88 -1.18
C CYS A 22 -5.04 0.23 -1.48
N ASP A 23 -5.87 0.12 -0.44
CA ASP A 23 -7.23 -0.37 -0.59
C ASP A 23 -8.00 0.48 -1.59
N GLU A 24 -8.89 -0.15 -2.33
CA GLU A 24 -9.67 0.49 -3.38
C GLU A 24 -10.38 1.77 -2.90
N ASP A 25 -10.97 1.72 -1.72
CA ASP A 25 -11.79 2.81 -1.19
C ASP A 25 -11.01 3.92 -0.49
N LEU A 26 -9.69 3.80 -0.40
CA LEU A 26 -8.86 4.82 0.27
C LEU A 26 -8.33 5.90 -0.66
N LEU A 27 -8.24 5.63 -1.96
CA LEU A 27 -7.61 6.57 -2.88
C LEU A 27 -8.30 7.93 -2.85
N GLY A 28 -7.51 8.98 -2.59
CA GLY A 28 -8.00 10.34 -2.54
C GLY A 28 -8.66 10.74 -1.22
N LYS A 29 -8.80 9.83 -0.28
CA LYS A 29 -9.38 10.16 1.02
C LYS A 29 -8.38 10.90 1.89
N ARG A 30 -8.88 11.71 2.80
CA ARG A 30 -8.06 12.40 3.79
C ARG A 30 -8.08 11.63 5.10
N LEU A 31 -6.90 11.36 5.63
CA LEU A 31 -6.74 10.69 6.91
C LEU A 31 -6.33 11.71 7.96
N LYS A 32 -7.07 11.76 9.04
CA LYS A 32 -6.78 12.67 10.15
C LYS A 32 -5.70 12.05 11.03
N LEU A 33 -4.55 12.73 11.12
CA LEU A 33 -3.44 12.27 11.96
C LEU A 33 -3.60 12.74 13.40
N ASN A 34 -4.05 13.97 13.57
CA ASN A 34 -4.38 14.57 14.86
C ASN A 34 -5.34 15.74 14.60
N GLU A 35 -5.66 16.52 15.62
CA GLU A 35 -6.64 17.61 15.46
C GLU A 35 -6.19 18.69 14.48
N SER A 36 -4.90 18.87 14.28
CA SER A 36 -4.33 19.93 13.44
C SER A 36 -3.85 19.44 12.09
N CYS A 37 -3.69 18.14 11.88
CA CYS A 37 -3.07 17.60 10.68
C CYS A 37 -3.87 16.49 10.07
N SER A 38 -4.01 16.57 8.75
CA SER A 38 -4.53 15.45 7.95
C SER A 38 -3.68 15.31 6.70
N ILE A 39 -3.69 14.10 6.12
CA ILE A 39 -3.00 13.82 4.86
C ILE A 39 -3.98 13.23 3.87
N GLU A 40 -3.74 13.47 2.60
CA GLU A 40 -4.50 12.82 1.54
C GLU A 40 -3.80 11.53 1.13
N VAL A 41 -4.59 10.48 0.89
CA VAL A 41 -4.08 9.25 0.26
C VAL A 41 -3.85 9.60 -1.21
N SER A 42 -2.60 9.85 -1.56
CA SER A 42 -2.19 10.51 -2.79
C SER A 42 -2.57 9.72 -4.04
N LYS A 43 -3.33 10.34 -4.93
CA LYS A 43 -3.66 9.76 -6.23
C LYS A 43 -2.43 9.64 -7.11
N SER A 44 -1.48 10.56 -6.99
CA SER A 44 -0.25 10.50 -7.77
C SER A 44 0.70 9.42 -7.28
N PHE A 45 0.62 9.03 -6.00
CA PHE A 45 1.48 7.99 -5.44
C PHE A 45 0.87 6.59 -5.58
N TYR A 46 -0.43 6.44 -5.33
CA TYR A 46 -1.11 5.14 -5.33
C TYR A 46 -1.98 4.88 -6.57
N GLY A 47 -2.40 5.92 -7.27
CA GLY A 47 -3.44 5.84 -8.30
C GLY A 47 -2.93 5.46 -9.67
N GLY A 48 -2.39 4.27 -9.84
CA GLY A 48 -1.97 3.75 -11.12
C GLY A 48 -3.06 2.90 -11.77
N ILE A 49 -3.09 1.62 -11.42
CA ILE A 49 -4.11 0.69 -11.92
C ILE A 49 -4.80 0.00 -10.75
N LEU A 50 -6.03 -0.42 -10.99
CA LEU A 50 -6.82 -1.17 -10.02
C LEU A 50 -6.70 -2.64 -10.36
N ILE A 51 -6.24 -3.45 -9.40
CA ILE A 51 -6.04 -4.89 -9.59
C ILE A 51 -6.83 -5.69 -8.58
N ALA A 52 -7.12 -6.95 -8.91
CA ALA A 52 -7.63 -7.90 -7.94
C ALA A 52 -6.49 -8.33 -7.00
N SER A 53 -6.82 -8.66 -5.76
CA SER A 53 -5.82 -9.07 -4.76
C SER A 53 -4.96 -10.24 -5.24
N ASP A 54 -5.54 -11.17 -5.99
CA ASP A 54 -4.82 -12.35 -6.48
C ASP A 54 -3.68 -11.99 -7.44
N ASP A 55 -3.71 -10.81 -8.04
CA ASP A 55 -2.67 -10.35 -8.95
C ASP A 55 -1.52 -9.64 -8.24
N LEU A 56 -1.66 -9.38 -6.94
CA LEU A 56 -0.67 -8.60 -6.20
C LEU A 56 0.70 -9.28 -6.15
N ASP A 57 0.72 -10.61 -6.04
CA ASP A 57 1.95 -11.38 -5.87
C ASP A 57 2.97 -11.13 -6.98
N LYS A 58 2.51 -11.05 -8.23
CA LYS A 58 3.41 -10.83 -9.36
C LYS A 58 4.07 -9.46 -9.33
N TYR A 59 3.39 -8.46 -8.79
CA TYR A 59 3.97 -7.12 -8.63
C TYR A 59 4.94 -7.07 -7.46
N LEU A 60 4.60 -7.76 -6.36
CA LEU A 60 5.49 -7.84 -5.19
C LEU A 60 6.85 -8.45 -5.54
N LYS A 61 6.86 -9.43 -6.43
CA LYS A 61 8.11 -10.09 -6.86
C LYS A 61 9.06 -9.15 -7.61
N GLN A 62 8.54 -8.08 -8.18
CA GLN A 62 9.33 -7.15 -8.97
C GLN A 62 9.81 -5.95 -8.15
N ALA A 63 9.27 -5.76 -6.96
CA ALA A 63 9.54 -4.58 -6.15
C ALA A 63 10.78 -4.77 -5.27
N THR A 64 11.51 -3.68 -5.04
CA THR A 64 12.58 -3.62 -4.04
C THR A 64 12.10 -2.91 -2.78
N ILE A 65 11.12 -2.01 -2.94
CA ILE A 65 10.47 -1.31 -1.82
C ILE A 65 8.97 -1.41 -2.03
N VAL A 66 8.23 -1.72 -0.96
CA VAL A 66 6.76 -1.76 -1.00
C VAL A 66 6.22 -0.81 0.05
N ASN A 67 5.31 0.07 -0.39
CA ASN A 67 4.56 0.96 0.50
C ASN A 67 3.10 0.53 0.43
N MET A 68 2.53 0.10 1.54
CA MET A 68 1.20 -0.50 1.56
C MET A 68 0.33 0.16 2.62
N LEU A 69 -0.88 0.54 2.24
CA LEU A 69 -1.81 1.25 3.09
C LEU A 69 -3.21 0.64 2.96
N GLY A 70 -3.82 0.29 4.09
CA GLY A 70 -5.18 -0.19 4.12
C GLY A 70 -5.35 -1.53 4.82
N GLU A 71 -6.49 -1.72 5.46
CA GLU A 71 -6.76 -2.95 6.22
C GLU A 71 -6.78 -4.18 5.35
N LYS A 72 -7.38 -4.08 4.15
CA LYS A 72 -7.52 -5.22 3.25
C LYS A 72 -6.17 -5.58 2.63
N ALA A 73 -5.40 -4.59 2.18
CA ALA A 73 -4.08 -4.82 1.61
C ALA A 73 -3.12 -5.43 2.64
N ILE A 74 -3.08 -4.86 3.84
CA ILE A 74 -2.23 -5.37 4.92
C ILE A 74 -2.64 -6.78 5.33
N SER A 75 -3.96 -7.04 5.50
CA SER A 75 -4.45 -8.37 5.86
C SER A 75 -4.07 -9.41 4.81
N TYR A 76 -4.18 -9.06 3.54
CA TYR A 76 -3.77 -9.94 2.45
C TYR A 76 -2.29 -10.30 2.57
N ALA A 77 -1.44 -9.28 2.77
CA ALA A 77 0.00 -9.48 2.86
C ALA A 77 0.41 -10.31 4.09
N VAL A 78 -0.27 -10.11 5.22
CA VAL A 78 -0.03 -10.92 6.43
C VAL A 78 -0.42 -12.38 6.20
N ARG A 79 -1.59 -12.62 5.63
CA ARG A 79 -2.07 -14.00 5.35
C ARG A 79 -1.15 -14.73 4.38
N LYS A 80 -0.57 -14.02 3.42
CA LYS A 80 0.34 -14.60 2.43
C LYS A 80 1.77 -14.72 2.93
N GLY A 81 2.05 -14.22 4.13
CA GLY A 81 3.39 -14.32 4.71
C GLY A 81 4.39 -13.30 4.20
N PHE A 82 3.95 -12.27 3.47
CA PHE A 82 4.85 -11.23 2.98
C PHE A 82 5.31 -10.29 4.07
N ILE A 83 4.48 -10.08 5.08
CA ILE A 83 4.78 -9.18 6.20
C ILE A 83 4.37 -9.81 7.52
N ILE A 84 4.99 -9.36 8.59
CA ILE A 84 4.60 -9.73 9.95
C ILE A 84 3.79 -8.59 10.57
N GLU A 85 2.74 -8.94 11.28
CA GLU A 85 1.79 -7.97 11.83
C GLU A 85 2.45 -6.94 12.76
N LYS A 86 3.49 -7.36 13.48
CA LYS A 86 4.21 -6.48 14.41
C LYS A 86 4.90 -5.30 13.73
N ALA A 87 5.20 -5.41 12.43
CA ALA A 87 5.87 -4.35 11.68
C ALA A 87 4.90 -3.28 11.18
N VAL A 88 3.60 -3.53 11.30
CA VAL A 88 2.56 -2.63 10.80
C VAL A 88 2.37 -1.47 11.78
N ILE A 89 2.31 -0.25 11.24
CA ILE A 89 2.00 0.95 12.02
C ILE A 89 0.63 1.47 11.59
N LYS A 90 0.09 2.41 12.34
CA LYS A 90 -1.17 3.08 11.99
C LYS A 90 -0.91 4.50 11.52
N VAL A 91 -1.56 4.89 10.43
CA VAL A 91 -1.54 6.25 9.91
C VAL A 91 -2.99 6.71 9.83
N GLY A 92 -3.37 7.64 10.70
CA GLY A 92 -4.76 8.08 10.79
C GLY A 92 -5.73 6.93 11.08
N GLY A 93 -5.30 5.95 11.89
CA GLY A 93 -6.10 4.77 12.21
C GLY A 93 -6.08 3.67 11.16
N ILE A 94 -5.39 3.87 10.04
CA ILE A 94 -5.32 2.91 8.93
C ILE A 94 -3.96 2.19 8.96
N PRO A 95 -3.93 0.84 8.85
CA PRO A 95 -2.67 0.10 8.84
C PRO A 95 -1.78 0.48 7.66
N HIS A 96 -0.50 0.62 7.92
CA HIS A 96 0.50 0.98 6.92
C HIS A 96 1.80 0.24 7.17
N ILE A 97 2.51 -0.10 6.12
CA ILE A 97 3.86 -0.65 6.21
C ILE A 97 4.71 -0.17 5.03
N GLN A 98 6.00 -0.01 5.28
CA GLN A 98 6.99 0.18 4.24
C GLN A 98 8.04 -0.91 4.38
N LEU A 99 8.25 -1.67 3.32
CA LEU A 99 9.14 -2.82 3.29
C LEU A 99 10.29 -2.60 2.33
N TYR A 100 11.46 -3.05 2.73
CA TYR A 100 12.64 -3.15 1.87
C TYR A 100 12.90 -4.62 1.61
N LEU A 101 12.76 -5.04 0.37
CA LEU A 101 12.86 -6.46 -0.01
C LEU A 101 14.24 -6.86 -0.50
#